data_e5b79367e09ee69babe7b565d345be1c
#
_entry.id   e5b79367e09ee69babe7b565d345be1c
#
_cell.length_a   1.000
_cell.length_b   1.000
_cell.length_c   1.000
_cell.angle_alpha   90.00
_cell.angle_beta   90.00
_cell.angle_gamma   90.00
#
_symmetry.space_group_name_H-M   'P 1'
#
loop_
_entity.id
_entity.type
_entity.pdbx_description
1 polymer ?
#
loop_
_entity_poly.entity_id
_entity_poly.type
_entity_poly.pdbx_seq_one_letter_code
_entity_poly.pdbx_strand_id
1 'polypeptide(L)'
;TLANTIFLAAYALLLIPIILYSGAKGLINIMDLKTMTAIESDYLILQITCIGIGIAGMVYARLGGLRTLAVLDTINGIGLLVGGFMIAWFALRHLGGDGGVSSGWQTLKEVHPERLDSTGESGSEVPFATLFTGVALLNLFYWCTNQQIIQRTFGASSLAEGQKGVLLTAGLKLLGPVYLVLPGIIAYHLYFGQDVNNDDAYGKLVADVLPPHLTGFFAAVMVGAILSSFNAALNSTSALFSIGLYKQKINPVASDEKTVKTAKLFVTVIAIATMLGAPLL
;
A
#
# COMPACT_ATOMS: atom_id res chain seq x y z
N THR A 1 -26.94 -3.57 -5.87
CA THR A 1 -26.73 -2.34 -6.67
C THR A 1 -26.35 -1.15 -5.83
N LEU A 2 -27.05 -0.82 -4.72
CA LEU A 2 -26.69 0.33 -3.85
C LEU A 2 -25.27 0.15 -3.26
N ALA A 3 -25.00 -1.01 -2.65
CA ALA A 3 -23.67 -1.32 -2.13
C ALA A 3 -22.56 -1.19 -3.21
N ASN A 4 -22.80 -1.73 -4.42
CA ASN A 4 -21.86 -1.60 -5.52
C ASN A 4 -21.55 -0.14 -5.88
N THR A 5 -22.57 0.74 -5.88
CA THR A 5 -22.39 2.16 -6.18
C THR A 5 -21.61 2.87 -5.07
N ILE A 6 -21.89 2.54 -3.79
CA ILE A 6 -21.17 3.08 -2.65
C ILE A 6 -19.68 2.68 -2.71
N PHE A 7 -19.38 1.39 -2.94
CA PHE A 7 -18.00 0.92 -3.07
C PHE A 7 -17.29 1.52 -4.29
N LEU A 8 -18.00 1.65 -5.43
CA LEU A 8 -17.47 2.31 -6.61
C LEU A 8 -17.04 3.75 -6.30
N ALA A 9 -17.90 4.51 -5.65
CA ALA A 9 -17.61 5.89 -5.24
C ALA A 9 -16.45 5.95 -4.23
N ALA A 10 -16.46 5.11 -3.20
CA ALA A 10 -15.41 5.05 -2.20
C ALA A 10 -14.04 4.69 -2.81
N TYR A 11 -14.01 3.77 -3.77
CA TYR A 11 -12.76 3.39 -4.44
C TYR A 11 -12.26 4.52 -5.34
N ALA A 12 -13.15 5.11 -6.15
CA ALA A 12 -12.77 6.15 -7.11
C ALA A 12 -12.35 7.46 -6.43
N LEU A 13 -13.04 7.86 -5.34
CA LEU A 13 -12.86 9.17 -4.72
C LEU A 13 -11.91 9.14 -3.51
N LEU A 14 -11.74 8.02 -2.85
CA LEU A 14 -10.93 7.91 -1.64
C LEU A 14 -9.74 6.95 -1.83
N LEU A 15 -10.01 5.68 -2.12
CA LEU A 15 -8.97 4.65 -2.09
C LEU A 15 -7.86 4.89 -3.12
N ILE A 16 -8.22 5.15 -4.38
CA ILE A 16 -7.24 5.32 -5.45
C ILE A 16 -6.40 6.60 -5.22
N PRO A 17 -6.97 7.77 -4.90
CA PRO A 17 -6.20 8.96 -4.57
C PRO A 17 -5.28 8.78 -3.36
N ILE A 18 -5.76 8.15 -2.27
CA ILE A 18 -4.94 7.88 -1.08
C ILE A 18 -3.74 6.98 -1.42
N ILE A 19 -3.94 5.91 -2.20
CA ILE A 19 -2.83 5.03 -2.61
C ILE A 19 -1.77 5.81 -3.39
N LEU A 20 -2.20 6.66 -4.33
CA LEU A 20 -1.28 7.43 -5.16
C LEU A 20 -0.55 8.50 -4.34
N TYR A 21 -1.26 9.23 -3.48
CA TYR A 21 -0.70 10.24 -2.57
C TYR A 21 0.34 9.65 -1.64
N SER A 22 -0.06 8.63 -0.85
CA SER A 22 0.82 8.00 0.14
C SER A 22 2.04 7.35 -0.51
N GLY A 23 1.84 6.71 -1.68
CA GLY A 23 2.93 6.12 -2.44
C GLY A 23 3.91 7.16 -2.97
N ALA A 24 3.42 8.26 -3.53
CA ALA A 24 4.26 9.35 -4.03
C ALA A 24 5.04 10.02 -2.89
N LYS A 25 4.39 10.29 -1.77
CA LYS A 25 5.03 10.88 -0.59
C LYS A 25 6.12 9.99 -0.02
N GLY A 26 5.85 8.69 0.12
CA GLY A 26 6.86 7.72 0.56
C GLY A 26 8.07 7.66 -0.39
N LEU A 27 7.84 7.68 -1.69
CA LEU A 27 8.93 7.64 -2.69
C LEU A 27 9.78 8.93 -2.67
N ILE A 28 9.14 10.09 -2.53
CA ILE A 28 9.82 11.39 -2.41
C ILE A 28 10.81 11.36 -1.24
N ASN A 29 10.37 10.86 -0.08
CA ASN A 29 11.19 10.83 1.13
C ASN A 29 12.30 9.77 1.06
N ILE A 30 12.01 8.57 0.56
CA ILE A 30 13.01 7.47 0.45
C ILE A 30 14.14 7.85 -0.49
N MET A 31 13.84 8.51 -1.60
CA MET A 31 14.83 8.87 -2.61
C MET A 31 15.38 10.29 -2.46
N ASP A 32 14.87 11.05 -1.50
CA ASP A 32 15.18 12.49 -1.37
C ASP A 32 15.03 13.24 -2.70
N LEU A 33 13.87 13.03 -3.34
CA LEU A 33 13.63 13.59 -4.68
C LEU A 33 13.72 15.11 -4.71
N LYS A 34 13.50 15.79 -3.59
CA LYS A 34 13.65 17.25 -3.50
C LYS A 34 15.09 17.67 -3.79
N THR A 35 16.04 17.06 -3.10
CA THR A 35 17.47 17.33 -3.30
C THR A 35 17.92 16.90 -4.70
N MET A 36 17.45 15.72 -5.18
CA MET A 36 17.81 15.21 -6.50
C MET A 36 17.31 16.08 -7.66
N THR A 37 16.11 16.68 -7.53
CA THR A 37 15.48 17.45 -8.62
C THR A 37 15.63 18.95 -8.45
N ALA A 38 16.14 19.43 -7.29
CA ALA A 38 16.19 20.83 -6.90
C ALA A 38 14.82 21.54 -6.95
N ILE A 39 13.72 20.77 -6.76
CA ILE A 39 12.35 21.31 -6.67
C ILE A 39 12.03 21.55 -5.19
N GLU A 40 11.98 22.81 -4.79
CA GLU A 40 11.69 23.19 -3.39
C GLU A 40 10.20 23.10 -3.05
N SER A 41 9.30 23.25 -4.02
CA SER A 41 7.86 23.20 -3.79
C SER A 41 7.37 21.80 -3.51
N ASP A 42 6.87 21.56 -2.31
CA ASP A 42 6.30 20.28 -1.86
C ASP A 42 5.12 19.84 -2.72
N TYR A 43 4.26 20.78 -3.06
CA TYR A 43 3.12 20.52 -3.93
C TYR A 43 3.57 20.11 -5.34
N LEU A 44 4.53 20.82 -5.92
CA LEU A 44 4.99 20.55 -7.29
C LEU A 44 5.66 19.19 -7.41
N ILE A 45 6.57 18.84 -6.47
CA ILE A 45 7.24 17.54 -6.50
C ILE A 45 6.25 16.39 -6.28
N LEU A 46 5.28 16.57 -5.38
CA LEU A 46 4.22 15.61 -5.15
C LEU A 46 3.36 15.43 -6.40
N GLN A 47 2.97 16.53 -7.05
CA GLN A 47 2.18 16.51 -8.28
C GLN A 47 2.91 15.76 -9.41
N ILE A 48 4.18 16.07 -9.64
CA ILE A 48 5.01 15.42 -10.68
C ILE A 48 5.16 13.92 -10.39
N THR A 49 5.40 13.56 -9.14
CA THR A 49 5.56 12.16 -8.71
C THR A 49 4.25 11.39 -8.87
N CYS A 50 3.11 11.97 -8.45
CA CYS A 50 1.78 11.38 -8.68
C CYS A 50 1.48 11.18 -10.17
N ILE A 51 1.80 12.15 -11.02
CA ILE A 51 1.62 12.03 -12.48
C ILE A 51 2.51 10.91 -13.03
N GLY A 52 3.78 10.86 -12.65
CA GLY A 52 4.72 9.83 -13.10
C GLY A 52 4.27 8.41 -12.76
N ILE A 53 3.95 8.18 -11.49
CA ILE A 53 3.43 6.88 -11.00
C ILE A 53 2.08 6.57 -11.67
N GLY A 54 1.19 7.55 -11.75
CA GLY A 54 -0.14 7.39 -12.33
C GLY A 54 -0.10 7.04 -13.81
N ILE A 55 0.77 7.68 -14.61
CA ILE A 55 0.99 7.33 -16.03
C ILE A 55 1.52 5.91 -16.15
N ALA A 56 2.57 5.56 -15.38
CA ALA A 56 3.12 4.22 -15.38
C ALA A 56 2.04 3.17 -15.04
N GLY A 57 1.25 3.40 -13.98
CA GLY A 57 0.15 2.53 -13.58
C GLY A 57 -0.95 2.44 -14.64
N MET A 58 -1.34 3.56 -15.25
CA MET A 58 -2.35 3.58 -16.31
C MET A 58 -1.90 2.79 -17.55
N VAL A 59 -0.65 2.96 -17.99
CA VAL A 59 -0.08 2.19 -19.09
C VAL A 59 -0.08 0.70 -18.75
N TYR A 60 0.34 0.39 -17.54
CA TYR A 60 0.40 -0.98 -17.04
C TYR A 60 -0.99 -1.63 -16.93
N ALA A 61 -2.01 -0.91 -16.43
CA ALA A 61 -3.39 -1.39 -16.37
C ALA A 61 -4.00 -1.66 -17.77
N ARG A 62 -3.57 -0.90 -18.78
CA ARG A 62 -4.08 -1.06 -20.17
C ARG A 62 -3.40 -2.20 -20.93
N LEU A 63 -2.11 -2.42 -20.71
CA LEU A 63 -1.31 -3.41 -21.45
C LEU A 63 -1.21 -4.73 -20.69
N GLY A 64 -1.24 -4.71 -19.36
CA GLY A 64 -1.16 -5.89 -18.50
C GLY A 64 -2.54 -6.54 -18.33
N GLY A 65 -2.60 -7.85 -18.45
CA GLY A 65 -3.76 -8.63 -18.00
C GLY A 65 -3.61 -9.06 -16.55
N LEU A 66 -4.65 -9.65 -15.97
CA LEU A 66 -4.65 -10.16 -14.59
C LEU A 66 -3.45 -11.09 -14.28
N ARG A 67 -3.05 -11.91 -15.28
CA ARG A 67 -1.91 -12.83 -15.15
C ARG A 67 -0.58 -12.08 -15.01
N THR A 68 -0.35 -11.04 -15.80
CA THR A 68 0.87 -10.22 -15.73
C THR A 68 0.95 -9.49 -14.39
N LEU A 69 -0.19 -8.95 -13.92
CA LEU A 69 -0.31 -8.34 -12.60
C LEU A 69 0.08 -9.34 -11.50
N ALA A 70 -0.46 -10.56 -11.53
CA ALA A 70 -0.19 -11.56 -10.50
C ALA A 70 1.31 -11.95 -10.42
N VAL A 71 1.98 -12.09 -11.56
CA VAL A 71 3.42 -12.41 -11.59
C VAL A 71 4.26 -11.27 -11.01
N LEU A 72 3.97 -10.04 -11.41
CA LEU A 72 4.71 -8.87 -10.91
C LEU A 72 4.40 -8.59 -9.43
N ASP A 73 3.15 -8.79 -9.00
CA ASP A 73 2.78 -8.71 -7.59
C ASP A 73 3.56 -9.73 -6.73
N THR A 74 3.84 -10.91 -7.26
CA THR A 74 4.65 -11.93 -6.57
C THR A 74 6.09 -11.48 -6.41
N ILE A 75 6.71 -10.94 -7.48
CA ILE A 75 8.08 -10.43 -7.43
C ILE A 75 8.18 -9.24 -6.46
N ASN A 76 7.23 -8.30 -6.56
CA ASN A 76 7.17 -7.14 -5.66
C ASN A 76 6.91 -7.56 -4.20
N GLY A 77 6.08 -8.58 -3.99
CA GLY A 77 5.79 -9.12 -2.65
C GLY A 77 7.03 -9.71 -1.98
N ILE A 78 7.82 -10.48 -2.73
CA ILE A 78 9.11 -11.00 -2.24
C ILE A 78 10.07 -9.83 -1.94
N GLY A 79 10.16 -8.87 -2.86
CA GLY A 79 10.98 -7.66 -2.66
C GLY A 79 10.59 -6.88 -1.41
N LEU A 80 9.28 -6.71 -1.15
CA LEU A 80 8.78 -6.04 0.06
C LEU A 80 9.09 -6.80 1.34
N LEU A 81 8.97 -8.12 1.34
CA LEU A 81 9.35 -8.93 2.49
C LEU A 81 10.85 -8.79 2.78
N VAL A 82 11.69 -8.99 1.78
CA VAL A 82 13.15 -8.83 1.91
C VAL A 82 13.49 -7.41 2.35
N GLY A 83 12.93 -6.39 1.70
CA GLY A 83 13.16 -4.98 2.02
C GLY A 83 12.69 -4.61 3.41
N GLY A 84 11.51 -5.07 3.83
CA GLY A 84 10.96 -4.79 5.16
C GLY A 84 11.80 -5.39 6.29
N PHE A 85 12.22 -6.67 6.16
CA PHE A 85 13.14 -7.27 7.11
C PHE A 85 14.52 -6.61 7.12
N MET A 86 15.00 -6.22 5.95
CA MET A 86 16.25 -5.48 5.82
C MET A 86 16.19 -4.14 6.56
N ILE A 87 15.09 -3.38 6.41
CA ILE A 87 14.91 -2.11 7.14
C ILE A 87 14.87 -2.37 8.65
N ALA A 88 14.09 -3.34 9.12
CA ALA A 88 14.04 -3.69 10.54
C ALA A 88 15.42 -4.04 11.10
N TRP A 89 16.22 -4.81 10.34
CA TRP A 89 17.59 -5.17 10.71
C TRP A 89 18.51 -3.96 10.81
N PHE A 90 18.56 -3.13 9.76
CA PHE A 90 19.43 -1.96 9.74
C PHE A 90 19.00 -0.90 10.75
N ALA A 91 17.70 -0.72 10.96
CA ALA A 91 17.17 0.20 11.96
C ALA A 91 17.54 -0.22 13.39
N LEU A 92 17.40 -1.51 13.73
CA LEU A 92 17.85 -2.04 15.01
C LEU A 92 19.37 -1.90 15.19
N ARG A 93 20.14 -2.18 14.14
CA ARG A 93 21.59 -2.01 14.18
C ARG A 93 21.99 -0.55 14.36
N HIS A 94 21.31 0.37 13.70
CA HIS A 94 21.53 1.82 13.84
C HIS A 94 21.24 2.27 15.28
N LEU A 95 20.13 1.81 15.85
CA LEU A 95 19.75 2.10 17.24
C LEU A 95 20.73 1.53 18.27
N GLY A 96 21.27 0.33 18.00
CA GLY A 96 22.17 -0.35 18.94
C GLY A 96 23.64 0.08 18.85
N GLY A 97 24.03 0.87 17.84
CA GLY A 97 25.42 1.31 17.65
C GLY A 97 26.41 0.12 17.65
N ASP A 98 27.44 0.22 18.46
CA ASP A 98 28.49 -0.80 18.59
C ASP A 98 27.97 -2.15 19.10
N GLY A 99 26.86 -2.15 19.88
CA GLY A 99 26.21 -3.36 20.38
C GLY A 99 25.34 -4.09 19.34
N GLY A 100 25.15 -3.50 18.16
CA GLY A 100 24.43 -4.09 17.04
C GLY A 100 22.93 -4.31 17.29
N VAL A 101 22.33 -5.26 16.56
CA VAL A 101 20.88 -5.52 16.58
C VAL A 101 20.38 -5.90 17.98
N SER A 102 21.16 -6.67 18.74
CA SER A 102 20.80 -7.13 20.09
C SER A 102 20.65 -5.96 21.06
N SER A 103 21.60 -5.02 21.02
CA SER A 103 21.56 -3.82 21.84
C SER A 103 20.39 -2.92 21.44
N GLY A 104 20.14 -2.72 20.13
CA GLY A 104 18.99 -1.94 19.66
C GLY A 104 17.66 -2.53 20.13
N TRP A 105 17.51 -3.84 20.12
CA TRP A 105 16.32 -4.50 20.65
C TRP A 105 16.17 -4.31 22.17
N GLN A 106 17.26 -4.40 22.91
CA GLN A 106 17.25 -4.13 24.37
C GLN A 106 16.84 -2.70 24.66
N THR A 107 17.41 -1.72 23.94
CA THR A 107 17.06 -0.31 24.08
C THR A 107 15.56 -0.09 23.89
N LEU A 108 14.92 -0.68 22.87
CA LEU A 108 13.48 -0.54 22.69
C LEU A 108 12.68 -1.15 23.85
N LYS A 109 13.09 -2.29 24.37
CA LYS A 109 12.42 -2.93 25.52
C LYS A 109 12.51 -2.12 26.80
N GLU A 110 13.62 -1.43 27.00
CA GLU A 110 13.85 -0.64 28.21
C GLU A 110 13.19 0.74 28.15
N VAL A 111 13.22 1.38 26.97
CA VAL A 111 12.76 2.78 26.80
C VAL A 111 11.29 2.85 26.42
N HIS A 112 10.80 1.91 25.61
CA HIS A 112 9.44 1.93 25.07
C HIS A 112 8.73 0.56 25.20
N PRO A 113 8.68 -0.05 26.41
CA PRO A 113 7.99 -1.32 26.60
C PRO A 113 6.50 -1.24 26.21
N GLU A 114 5.85 -0.09 26.43
CA GLU A 114 4.46 0.17 26.10
C GLU A 114 4.18 0.14 24.59
N ARG A 115 5.17 0.44 23.75
CA ARG A 115 5.05 0.39 22.29
C ARG A 115 5.21 -1.02 21.73
N LEU A 116 5.78 -1.92 22.49
CA LEU A 116 5.92 -3.33 22.14
C LEU A 116 4.73 -4.17 22.59
N ASP A 117 3.86 -3.60 23.42
CA ASP A 117 2.60 -4.25 23.81
C ASP A 117 1.53 -3.97 22.73
N SER A 118 1.03 -5.05 22.13
CA SER A 118 -0.04 -5.00 21.13
C SER A 118 -1.44 -4.98 21.74
N THR A 119 -1.56 -5.13 23.07
CA THR A 119 -2.84 -5.05 23.77
C THR A 119 -3.19 -3.61 24.07
N GLY A 120 -4.07 -3.02 23.26
CA GLY A 120 -4.50 -1.64 23.47
C GLY A 120 -5.31 -1.46 24.75
N GLU A 121 -4.88 -0.52 25.62
CA GLU A 121 -5.63 -0.09 26.78
C GLU A 121 -6.94 0.61 26.39
N SER A 122 -7.86 0.80 27.34
CA SER A 122 -9.18 1.40 27.10
C SER A 122 -9.12 2.83 26.53
N GLY A 123 -8.01 3.55 26.71
CA GLY A 123 -7.78 4.91 26.19
C GLY A 123 -6.97 4.96 24.90
N SER A 124 -6.50 3.82 24.36
CA SER A 124 -5.73 3.78 23.13
C SER A 124 -6.61 3.98 21.89
N GLU A 125 -6.02 4.36 20.75
CA GLU A 125 -6.74 4.51 19.47
C GLU A 125 -7.42 3.21 19.03
N VAL A 126 -6.85 2.06 19.37
CA VAL A 126 -7.41 0.72 19.10
C VAL A 126 -7.47 -0.07 20.42
N PRO A 127 -8.48 0.13 21.26
CA PRO A 127 -8.66 -0.66 22.48
C PRO A 127 -8.83 -2.15 22.19
N PHE A 128 -8.34 -3.02 23.07
CA PHE A 128 -8.44 -4.47 22.91
C PHE A 128 -9.85 -4.97 22.60
N ALA A 129 -10.87 -4.37 23.24
CA ALA A 129 -12.28 -4.74 23.01
C ALA A 129 -12.71 -4.54 21.55
N THR A 130 -12.11 -3.60 20.81
CA THR A 130 -12.46 -3.34 19.40
C THR A 130 -12.04 -4.48 18.46
N LEU A 131 -11.14 -5.37 18.89
CA LEU A 131 -10.76 -6.57 18.12
C LEU A 131 -11.97 -7.47 17.85
N PHE A 132 -12.89 -7.55 18.79
CA PHE A 132 -14.11 -8.40 18.70
C PHE A 132 -15.30 -7.70 18.05
N THR A 133 -15.19 -6.42 17.74
CA THR A 133 -16.25 -5.61 17.15
C THR A 133 -15.80 -4.99 15.82
N GLY A 134 -15.35 -3.76 15.84
CA GLY A 134 -14.97 -3.00 14.63
C GLY A 134 -13.86 -3.67 13.80
N VAL A 135 -12.81 -4.15 14.46
CA VAL A 135 -11.69 -4.81 13.78
C VAL A 135 -12.12 -6.15 13.16
N ALA A 136 -12.92 -6.94 13.88
CA ALA A 136 -13.48 -8.20 13.35
C ALA A 136 -14.35 -7.95 12.11
N LEU A 137 -15.27 -6.98 12.17
CA LEU A 137 -16.11 -6.60 11.03
C LEU A 137 -15.30 -6.08 9.85
N LEU A 138 -14.29 -5.24 10.10
CA LEU A 138 -13.38 -4.73 9.07
C LEU A 138 -12.63 -5.88 8.38
N ASN A 139 -12.13 -6.85 9.13
CA ASN A 139 -11.43 -8.00 8.58
C ASN A 139 -12.36 -8.90 7.78
N LEU A 140 -13.59 -9.16 8.24
CA LEU A 140 -14.60 -9.89 7.47
C LEU A 140 -14.88 -9.19 6.13
N PHE A 141 -15.11 -7.87 6.16
CA PHE A 141 -15.26 -7.10 4.93
C PHE A 141 -14.05 -7.24 4.02
N TYR A 142 -12.86 -6.97 4.53
CA TYR A 142 -11.62 -6.91 3.74
C TYR A 142 -11.28 -8.25 3.09
N TRP A 143 -11.37 -9.35 3.85
CA TRP A 143 -10.95 -10.66 3.36
C TRP A 143 -12.03 -11.45 2.64
N CYS A 144 -13.31 -11.15 2.89
CA CYS A 144 -14.42 -11.93 2.33
C CYS A 144 -15.17 -11.22 1.20
N THR A 145 -15.17 -9.88 1.16
CA THR A 145 -16.01 -9.12 0.22
C THR A 145 -15.29 -8.04 -0.57
N ASN A 146 -14.10 -7.63 -0.15
CA ASN A 146 -13.36 -6.60 -0.85
C ASN A 146 -12.92 -7.07 -2.25
N GLN A 147 -13.46 -6.44 -3.28
CA GLN A 147 -13.20 -6.79 -4.68
C GLN A 147 -11.71 -6.79 -5.04
N GLN A 148 -10.94 -5.86 -4.49
CA GLN A 148 -9.50 -5.74 -4.76
C GLN A 148 -8.72 -6.97 -4.28
N ILE A 149 -9.17 -7.61 -3.22
CA ILE A 149 -8.51 -8.78 -2.62
C ILE A 149 -9.00 -10.07 -3.24
N ILE A 150 -10.33 -10.29 -3.26
CA ILE A 150 -10.91 -11.57 -3.64
C ILE A 150 -10.78 -11.89 -5.14
N GLN A 151 -10.72 -10.86 -6.01
CA GLN A 151 -10.59 -11.09 -7.45
C GLN A 151 -9.32 -11.88 -7.84
N ARG A 152 -8.24 -11.76 -7.04
CA ARG A 152 -7.01 -12.53 -7.26
C ARG A 152 -7.19 -14.01 -6.88
N THR A 153 -7.90 -14.26 -5.80
CA THR A 153 -8.25 -15.63 -5.38
C THR A 153 -9.14 -16.33 -6.42
N PHE A 154 -10.09 -15.60 -7.03
CA PHE A 154 -10.91 -16.13 -8.11
C PHE A 154 -10.13 -16.40 -9.40
N GLY A 155 -8.97 -15.79 -9.58
CA GLY A 155 -8.05 -16.07 -10.69
C GLY A 155 -7.20 -17.33 -10.52
N ALA A 156 -7.31 -18.04 -9.40
CA ALA A 156 -6.59 -19.29 -9.16
C ALA A 156 -7.10 -20.42 -10.07
N SER A 157 -6.22 -21.36 -10.40
CA SER A 157 -6.54 -22.48 -11.30
C SER A 157 -7.53 -23.50 -10.72
N SER A 158 -7.67 -23.53 -9.39
CA SER A 158 -8.63 -24.36 -8.66
C SER A 158 -8.95 -23.77 -7.30
N LEU A 159 -10.06 -24.22 -6.69
CA LEU A 159 -10.41 -23.83 -5.32
C LEU A 159 -9.30 -24.18 -4.33
N ALA A 160 -8.69 -25.35 -4.47
CA ALA A 160 -7.60 -25.79 -3.60
C ALA A 160 -6.38 -24.85 -3.68
N GLU A 161 -6.00 -24.41 -4.88
CA GLU A 161 -4.90 -23.44 -5.05
C GLU A 161 -5.26 -22.06 -4.48
N GLY A 162 -6.49 -21.61 -4.65
CA GLY A 162 -6.98 -20.40 -4.00
C GLY A 162 -6.90 -20.47 -2.47
N GLN A 163 -7.33 -21.59 -1.87
CA GLN A 163 -7.26 -21.82 -0.43
C GLN A 163 -5.80 -21.85 0.08
N LYS A 164 -4.88 -22.51 -0.61
CA LYS A 164 -3.45 -22.50 -0.28
C LYS A 164 -2.87 -21.07 -0.31
N GLY A 165 -3.23 -20.28 -1.32
CA GLY A 165 -2.81 -18.88 -1.41
C GLY A 165 -3.30 -18.04 -0.22
N VAL A 166 -4.55 -18.21 0.19
CA VAL A 166 -5.11 -17.52 1.37
C VAL A 166 -4.40 -17.94 2.65
N LEU A 167 -4.14 -19.24 2.86
CA LEU A 167 -3.40 -19.74 4.03
C LEU A 167 -1.95 -19.23 4.07
N LEU A 168 -1.27 -19.22 2.92
CA LEU A 168 0.07 -18.64 2.83
C LEU A 168 0.05 -17.15 3.18
N THR A 169 -0.92 -16.40 2.67
CA THR A 169 -1.09 -14.97 2.98
C THR A 169 -1.31 -14.76 4.48
N ALA A 170 -2.14 -15.59 5.12
CA ALA A 170 -2.37 -15.53 6.56
C ALA A 170 -1.08 -15.78 7.34
N GLY A 171 -0.28 -16.78 6.94
CA GLY A 171 1.02 -17.06 7.56
C GLY A 171 2.01 -15.91 7.42
N LEU A 172 2.14 -15.33 6.21
CA LEU A 172 3.01 -14.18 5.97
C LEU A 172 2.57 -12.93 6.74
N LYS A 173 1.27 -12.76 6.96
CA LYS A 173 0.73 -11.64 7.71
C LYS A 173 1.11 -11.66 9.18
N LEU A 174 1.34 -12.84 9.77
CA LEU A 174 1.86 -12.96 11.14
C LEU A 174 3.26 -12.37 11.31
N LEU A 175 4.03 -12.26 10.23
CA LEU A 175 5.34 -11.61 10.23
C LEU A 175 5.24 -10.08 10.11
N GLY A 176 4.05 -9.55 9.80
CA GLY A 176 3.78 -8.12 9.62
C GLY A 176 4.32 -7.21 10.72
N PRO A 177 4.12 -7.54 12.01
CA PRO A 177 4.66 -6.73 13.10
C PRO A 177 6.17 -6.50 13.01
N VAL A 178 6.94 -7.49 12.56
CA VAL A 178 8.40 -7.39 12.49
C VAL A 178 8.85 -6.46 11.35
N TYR A 179 8.26 -6.55 10.17
CA TYR A 179 8.75 -5.79 9.00
C TYR A 179 7.95 -4.53 8.69
N LEU A 180 6.78 -4.31 9.34
CA LEU A 180 5.97 -3.12 9.17
C LEU A 180 5.91 -2.25 10.43
N VAL A 181 5.62 -2.87 11.59
CA VAL A 181 5.37 -2.12 12.84
C VAL A 181 6.66 -1.77 13.53
N LEU A 182 7.59 -2.73 13.66
CA LEU A 182 8.87 -2.50 14.35
C LEU A 182 9.69 -1.34 13.78
N PRO A 183 9.83 -1.15 12.44
CA PRO A 183 10.48 0.04 11.91
C PRO A 183 9.79 1.34 12.34
N GLY A 184 8.46 1.36 12.44
CA GLY A 184 7.71 2.53 12.92
C GLY A 184 8.01 2.84 14.39
N ILE A 185 8.13 1.83 15.25
CA ILE A 185 8.51 2.01 16.66
C ILE A 185 9.94 2.56 16.78
N ILE A 186 10.85 2.07 15.94
CA ILE A 186 12.24 2.56 15.91
C ILE A 186 12.28 4.01 15.42
N ALA A 187 11.52 4.34 14.37
CA ALA A 187 11.40 5.71 13.87
C ALA A 187 10.85 6.66 14.96
N TYR A 188 9.83 6.21 15.70
CA TYR A 188 9.33 6.97 16.84
C TYR A 188 10.42 7.24 17.87
N HIS A 189 11.22 6.24 18.23
CA HIS A 189 12.34 6.43 19.19
C HIS A 189 13.39 7.42 18.66
N LEU A 190 13.80 7.27 17.39
CA LEU A 190 14.87 8.08 16.80
C LEU A 190 14.47 9.54 16.58
N TYR A 191 13.20 9.79 16.26
CA TYR A 191 12.71 11.11 15.90
C TYR A 191 11.81 11.76 16.96
N PHE A 192 11.68 11.14 18.12
CA PHE A 192 10.88 11.68 19.22
C PHE A 192 11.36 13.10 19.61
N GLY A 193 10.42 14.04 19.66
CA GLY A 193 10.72 15.45 19.96
C GLY A 193 11.34 16.25 18.80
N GLN A 194 11.53 15.65 17.62
CA GLN A 194 11.91 16.35 16.40
C GLN A 194 10.65 16.75 15.62
N ASP A 195 10.75 17.80 14.80
CA ASP A 195 9.67 18.24 13.90
C ASP A 195 9.62 17.33 12.65
N VAL A 196 9.23 16.06 12.87
CA VAL A 196 9.06 15.07 11.82
C VAL A 196 7.60 14.66 11.77
N ASN A 197 6.96 14.90 10.63
CA ASN A 197 5.59 14.47 10.42
C ASN A 197 5.50 12.93 10.43
N ASN A 198 4.45 12.39 11.03
CA ASN A 198 4.21 10.94 11.10
C ASN A 198 4.25 10.26 9.73
N ASP A 199 3.72 10.93 8.69
CA ASP A 199 3.70 10.40 7.32
C ASP A 199 5.09 10.31 6.68
N ASP A 200 6.05 11.11 7.17
CA ASP A 200 7.41 11.18 6.64
C ASP A 200 8.39 10.29 7.41
N ALA A 201 8.02 9.87 8.63
CA ALA A 201 8.91 9.16 9.56
C ALA A 201 9.48 7.86 8.98
N TYR A 202 8.66 7.06 8.30
CA TYR A 202 9.12 5.81 7.69
C TYR A 202 10.09 6.05 6.52
N GLY A 203 9.78 6.99 5.63
CA GLY A 203 10.64 7.34 4.51
C GLY A 203 12.00 7.88 4.98
N LYS A 204 11.99 8.75 6.00
CA LYS A 204 13.19 9.26 6.65
C LYS A 204 14.02 8.15 7.28
N LEU A 205 13.38 7.23 8.02
CA LEU A 205 14.08 6.08 8.61
C LEU A 205 14.81 5.28 7.53
N VAL A 206 14.12 4.97 6.42
CA VAL A 206 14.71 4.21 5.31
C VAL A 206 15.93 4.93 4.74
N ALA A 207 15.85 6.24 4.52
CA ALA A 207 16.95 7.06 4.02
C ALA A 207 18.14 7.10 5.00
N ASP A 208 17.87 7.18 6.31
CA ASP A 208 18.89 7.31 7.33
C ASP A 208 19.63 5.99 7.63
N VAL A 209 18.93 4.84 7.53
CA VAL A 209 19.49 3.54 7.97
C VAL A 209 20.02 2.68 6.84
N LEU A 210 19.52 2.83 5.60
CA LEU A 210 19.96 2.00 4.48
C LEU A 210 21.21 2.57 3.81
N PRO A 211 22.18 1.70 3.49
CA PRO A 211 23.28 2.08 2.59
C PRO A 211 22.74 2.51 1.21
N PRO A 212 23.39 3.47 0.51
CA PRO A 212 22.88 4.05 -0.74
C PRO A 212 22.52 3.05 -1.83
N HIS A 213 23.28 1.95 -1.97
CA HIS A 213 22.98 0.90 -2.94
C HIS A 213 21.73 0.08 -2.61
N LEU A 214 21.38 -0.06 -1.33
CA LEU A 214 20.15 -0.73 -0.88
C LEU A 214 18.95 0.21 -0.90
N THR A 215 19.15 1.51 -0.74
CA THR A 215 18.09 2.51 -0.88
C THR A 215 17.49 2.48 -2.29
N GLY A 216 18.34 2.42 -3.33
CA GLY A 216 17.87 2.29 -4.72
C GLY A 216 17.09 1.00 -4.98
N PHE A 217 17.56 -0.13 -4.46
CA PHE A 217 16.83 -1.40 -4.52
C PHE A 217 15.45 -1.27 -3.85
N PHE A 218 15.42 -0.74 -2.63
CA PHE A 218 14.16 -0.59 -1.88
C PHE A 218 13.21 0.41 -2.56
N ALA A 219 13.69 1.50 -3.11
CA ALA A 219 12.89 2.44 -3.89
C ALA A 219 12.23 1.77 -5.11
N ALA A 220 12.97 0.93 -5.84
CA ALA A 220 12.42 0.17 -6.97
C ALA A 220 11.31 -0.80 -6.51
N VAL A 221 11.51 -1.50 -5.39
CA VAL A 221 10.49 -2.37 -4.79
C VAL A 221 9.27 -1.58 -4.36
N MET A 222 9.44 -0.40 -3.77
CA MET A 222 8.34 0.49 -3.37
C MET A 222 7.54 0.98 -4.58
N VAL A 223 8.20 1.39 -5.66
CA VAL A 223 7.51 1.75 -6.92
C VAL A 223 6.66 0.58 -7.42
N GLY A 224 7.21 -0.63 -7.42
CA GLY A 224 6.48 -1.84 -7.80
C GLY A 224 5.25 -2.09 -6.91
N ALA A 225 5.38 -1.91 -5.60
CA ALA A 225 4.28 -2.07 -4.64
C ALA A 225 3.17 -1.03 -4.82
N ILE A 226 3.56 0.24 -5.05
CA ILE A 226 2.61 1.32 -5.32
C ILE A 226 1.84 1.03 -6.61
N LEU A 227 2.54 0.68 -7.69
CA LEU A 227 1.94 0.33 -8.97
C LEU A 227 1.01 -0.88 -8.85
N SER A 228 1.40 -1.91 -8.09
CA SER A 228 0.56 -3.07 -7.80
C SER A 228 -0.75 -2.69 -7.11
N SER A 229 -0.66 -1.90 -6.03
CA SER A 229 -1.82 -1.46 -5.27
C SER A 229 -2.74 -0.54 -6.08
N PHE A 230 -2.16 0.42 -6.80
CA PHE A 230 -2.87 1.34 -7.69
C PHE A 230 -3.62 0.59 -8.81
N ASN A 231 -2.95 -0.35 -9.48
CA ASN A 231 -3.55 -1.17 -10.52
C ASN A 231 -4.66 -2.10 -9.99
N ALA A 232 -4.46 -2.67 -8.81
CA ALA A 232 -5.48 -3.49 -8.16
C ALA A 232 -6.75 -2.68 -7.87
N ALA A 233 -6.60 -1.46 -7.36
CA ALA A 233 -7.70 -0.55 -7.09
C ALA A 233 -8.39 -0.10 -8.39
N LEU A 234 -7.64 0.26 -9.44
CA LEU A 234 -8.18 0.59 -10.76
C LEU A 234 -8.98 -0.56 -11.38
N ASN A 235 -8.44 -1.79 -11.35
CA ASN A 235 -9.12 -2.96 -11.89
C ASN A 235 -10.41 -3.27 -11.13
N SER A 236 -10.40 -3.16 -9.80
CA SER A 236 -11.59 -3.38 -8.98
C SER A 236 -12.66 -2.33 -9.27
N THR A 237 -12.27 -1.06 -9.34
CA THR A 237 -13.16 0.04 -9.68
C THR A 237 -13.74 -0.12 -11.08
N SER A 238 -12.93 -0.59 -12.03
CA SER A 238 -13.35 -0.94 -13.39
C SER A 238 -14.43 -2.03 -13.40
N ALA A 239 -14.24 -3.09 -12.64
CA ALA A 239 -15.19 -4.19 -12.53
C ALA A 239 -16.51 -3.75 -11.88
N LEU A 240 -16.44 -2.99 -10.79
CA LEU A 240 -17.61 -2.43 -10.12
C LEU A 240 -18.41 -1.51 -11.04
N PHE A 241 -17.73 -0.69 -11.85
CA PHE A 241 -18.39 0.16 -12.83
C PHE A 241 -18.96 -0.64 -14.01
N SER A 242 -18.13 -1.40 -14.70
CA SER A 242 -18.49 -2.00 -15.99
C SER A 242 -19.52 -3.12 -15.85
N ILE A 243 -19.39 -3.97 -14.84
CA ILE A 243 -20.29 -5.08 -14.59
C ILE A 243 -21.43 -4.66 -13.68
N GLY A 244 -21.11 -4.02 -12.56
CA GLY A 244 -22.09 -3.72 -11.53
C GLY A 244 -22.99 -2.51 -11.83
N LEU A 245 -22.51 -1.52 -12.59
CA LEU A 245 -23.31 -0.35 -12.94
C LEU A 245 -23.64 -0.30 -14.43
N TYR A 246 -22.65 -0.31 -15.32
CA TYR A 246 -22.87 -0.13 -16.75
C TYR A 246 -23.73 -1.25 -17.35
N LYS A 247 -23.32 -2.51 -17.22
CA LYS A 247 -24.03 -3.67 -17.79
C LYS A 247 -25.35 -3.96 -17.09
N GLN A 248 -25.47 -3.68 -15.78
CA GLN A 248 -26.73 -3.97 -15.04
C GLN A 248 -27.77 -2.85 -15.12
N LYS A 249 -27.35 -1.58 -15.27
CA LYS A 249 -28.28 -0.43 -15.15
C LYS A 249 -28.28 0.50 -16.34
N ILE A 250 -27.11 0.79 -16.93
CA ILE A 250 -27.00 1.80 -17.99
C ILE A 250 -27.29 1.16 -19.37
N ASN A 251 -26.65 0.03 -19.67
CA ASN A 251 -26.83 -0.65 -20.96
C ASN A 251 -26.81 -2.19 -20.80
N PRO A 252 -27.94 -2.80 -20.38
CA PRO A 252 -28.04 -4.23 -20.15
C PRO A 252 -27.79 -5.10 -21.39
N VAL A 253 -28.02 -4.55 -22.59
CA VAL A 253 -27.84 -5.24 -23.87
C VAL A 253 -26.46 -5.05 -24.49
N ALA A 254 -25.54 -4.38 -23.76
CA ALA A 254 -24.20 -4.16 -24.26
C ALA A 254 -23.45 -5.48 -24.49
N SER A 255 -22.79 -5.60 -25.63
CA SER A 255 -21.85 -6.70 -25.88
C SER A 255 -20.68 -6.66 -24.91
N ASP A 256 -20.03 -7.83 -24.73
CA ASP A 256 -18.86 -7.90 -23.85
C ASP A 256 -17.72 -7.01 -24.35
N GLU A 257 -17.53 -6.91 -25.66
CA GLU A 257 -16.54 -6.02 -26.27
C GLU A 257 -16.81 -4.54 -25.91
N LYS A 258 -18.08 -4.10 -26.03
CA LYS A 258 -18.47 -2.73 -25.66
C LYS A 258 -18.30 -2.49 -24.16
N THR A 259 -18.61 -3.47 -23.33
CA THR A 259 -18.43 -3.40 -21.88
C THR A 259 -16.96 -3.21 -21.52
N VAL A 260 -16.06 -4.00 -22.12
CA VAL A 260 -14.60 -3.88 -21.91
C VAL A 260 -14.06 -2.53 -22.40
N LYS A 261 -14.54 -2.04 -23.55
CA LYS A 261 -14.16 -0.73 -24.10
C LYS A 261 -14.54 0.41 -23.15
N THR A 262 -15.77 0.34 -22.63
CA THR A 262 -16.28 1.33 -21.66
C THR A 262 -15.54 1.24 -20.34
N ALA A 263 -15.18 0.05 -19.87
CA ALA A 263 -14.35 -0.17 -18.69
C ALA A 263 -12.97 0.50 -18.82
N LYS A 264 -12.30 0.29 -19.98
CA LYS A 264 -10.98 0.91 -20.24
C LYS A 264 -11.05 2.45 -20.31
N LEU A 265 -12.11 2.99 -20.88
CA LEU A 265 -12.32 4.44 -20.89
C LEU A 265 -12.52 4.97 -19.46
N PHE A 266 -13.38 4.33 -18.68
CA PHE A 266 -13.66 4.72 -17.31
C PHE A 266 -12.38 4.71 -16.43
N VAL A 267 -11.58 3.64 -16.50
CA VAL A 267 -10.29 3.55 -15.80
C VAL A 267 -9.35 4.69 -16.18
N THR A 268 -9.30 5.05 -17.47
CA THR A 268 -8.46 6.15 -17.93
C THR A 268 -8.91 7.49 -17.32
N VAL A 269 -10.21 7.74 -17.28
CA VAL A 269 -10.77 8.98 -16.70
C VAL A 269 -10.47 9.03 -15.19
N ILE A 270 -10.71 7.93 -14.47
CA ILE A 270 -10.43 7.87 -13.02
C ILE A 270 -8.95 8.04 -12.74
N ALA A 271 -8.07 7.40 -13.51
CA ALA A 271 -6.63 7.54 -13.33
C ALA A 271 -6.17 8.99 -13.52
N ILE A 272 -6.65 9.66 -14.57
CA ILE A 272 -6.33 11.10 -14.81
C ILE A 272 -6.87 11.97 -13.68
N ALA A 273 -8.13 11.77 -13.29
CA ALA A 273 -8.73 12.53 -12.19
C ALA A 273 -7.95 12.33 -10.88
N THR A 274 -7.50 11.11 -10.61
CA THR A 274 -6.66 10.78 -9.44
C THR A 274 -5.29 11.45 -9.50
N MET A 275 -4.61 11.44 -10.66
CA MET A 275 -3.30 12.11 -10.82
C MET A 275 -3.38 13.60 -10.52
N LEU A 276 -4.48 14.24 -10.85
CA LEU A 276 -4.69 15.67 -10.61
C LEU A 276 -5.20 15.96 -9.19
N GLY A 277 -5.99 15.05 -8.62
CA GLY A 277 -6.66 15.25 -7.33
C GLY A 277 -5.88 14.75 -6.13
N ALA A 278 -5.02 13.73 -6.29
CA ALA A 278 -4.28 13.15 -5.17
C ALA A 278 -3.41 14.17 -4.39
N PRO A 279 -2.71 15.11 -5.04
CA PRO A 279 -1.92 16.12 -4.30
C PRO A 279 -2.75 17.15 -3.52
N LEU A 280 -4.07 17.12 -3.62
CA LEU A 280 -4.97 18.02 -2.88
C LEU A 280 -5.41 17.40 -1.53
N LEU A 281 -5.04 16.15 -1.27
CA LEU A 281 -5.24 15.46 0.01
C LEU A 281 -4.21 15.91 1.04
#